data_de0b8e20ccc20202eb5c21bcbb8eb68e
#
_entry.id   de0b8e20ccc20202eb5c21bcbb8eb68e
#
_cell.length_a   1.000
_cell.length_b   1.000
_cell.length_c   1.000
_cell.angle_alpha   90.00
_cell.angle_beta   90.00
_cell.angle_gamma   90.00
#
_symmetry.space_group_name_H-M   'P 1'
#
loop_
_entity.id
_entity.type
_entity.pdbx_description
1 polymer ?
#
loop_
_entity_poly.entity_id
_entity_poly.type
_entity_poly.pdbx_seq_one_letter_code
_entity_poly.pdbx_strand_id
1 'polypeptide(L)'
;MVRLDRRRFLVVVGGLAAWQAWQSANPSLVWARRAAGTLPALQPWTLPDAMPANPVEAARALVGAAVLAPSYCNAQPWRFEVDTGELRVLLDATRTLPLSDPDQRFAQMSLGAALENLLVAARAWGQQPSVRYLPWGATPRAGSSLVAAAVSWQPAERPRDRLLHFALTERRSNPRPFDGRAIASQSRTQLLAQVGEEVRLHWLEDRDDVHAVGEIVHDAVSVAMTDRRAQAERTAWIRGSDGDVRQHGDGITADRLGLGGPARWFAGHSLSPDSRFYGWGSSSLAKDTRDLVRSSGALALLALPEKSDAGWLVGGQAYERFALRAATLGIAQHPLAAPIASERHRAILARRFHAEGEEPLLLVRLGHAKSPSPTPRRGVALVSTYRTS
;
A
#
# COMPACT_ATOMS: atom_id res chain seq x y z
N MET A 1 9.33 3.62 36.03
CA MET A 1 10.39 2.58 36.17
C MET A 1 9.71 1.25 36.47
N VAL A 2 9.41 0.44 35.44
CA VAL A 2 8.70 -0.85 35.58
C VAL A 2 9.73 -1.91 35.95
N ARG A 3 9.62 -2.49 37.13
CA ARG A 3 10.45 -3.63 37.55
C ARG A 3 10.05 -4.85 36.72
N LEU A 4 10.95 -5.28 35.82
CA LEU A 4 10.83 -6.56 35.13
C LEU A 4 11.04 -7.70 36.12
N ASP A 5 10.06 -8.61 36.23
CA ASP A 5 10.14 -9.81 37.04
C ASP A 5 11.30 -10.70 36.58
N ARG A 6 12.07 -11.27 37.53
CA ARG A 6 13.27 -12.10 37.29
C ARG A 6 13.04 -13.25 36.30
N ARG A 7 11.85 -13.82 36.27
CA ARG A 7 11.48 -14.87 35.29
C ARG A 7 11.35 -14.32 33.86
N ARG A 8 10.82 -13.09 33.67
CA ARG A 8 10.70 -12.43 32.37
C ARG A 8 12.05 -11.99 31.82
N PHE A 9 12.97 -11.56 32.73
CA PHE A 9 14.33 -11.21 32.36
C PHE A 9 15.13 -12.44 31.89
N LEU A 10 14.98 -13.60 32.53
CA LEU A 10 15.67 -14.84 32.14
C LEU A 10 15.19 -15.42 30.81
N VAL A 11 13.88 -15.24 30.44
CA VAL A 11 13.35 -15.66 29.15
C VAL A 11 13.89 -14.77 28.01
N VAL A 12 14.03 -13.45 28.25
CA VAL A 12 14.59 -12.52 27.27
C VAL A 12 16.12 -12.73 27.11
N VAL A 13 16.84 -12.91 28.19
CA VAL A 13 18.31 -13.11 28.16
C VAL A 13 18.67 -14.51 27.66
N GLY A 14 17.93 -15.54 28.04
CA GLY A 14 18.09 -16.90 27.52
C GLY A 14 17.80 -17.01 26.03
N GLY A 15 16.78 -16.30 25.54
CA GLY A 15 16.46 -16.18 24.12
C GLY A 15 17.57 -15.47 23.32
N LEU A 16 18.18 -14.42 23.88
CA LEU A 16 19.27 -13.69 23.25
C LEU A 16 20.56 -14.52 23.18
N ALA A 17 20.90 -15.26 24.26
CA ALA A 17 22.09 -16.13 24.28
C ALA A 17 21.94 -17.32 23.31
N ALA A 18 20.78 -17.97 23.27
CA ALA A 18 20.49 -19.04 22.33
C ALA A 18 20.54 -18.55 20.88
N TRP A 19 20.10 -17.32 20.62
CA TRP A 19 20.14 -16.69 19.30
C TRP A 19 21.56 -16.31 18.85
N GLN A 20 22.40 -15.79 19.77
CA GLN A 20 23.83 -15.54 19.47
C GLN A 20 24.59 -16.83 19.17
N ALA A 21 24.33 -17.90 19.93
CA ALA A 21 24.91 -19.22 19.67
C ALA A 21 24.43 -19.81 18.32
N TRP A 22 23.16 -19.62 17.97
CA TRP A 22 22.62 -20.05 16.69
C TRP A 22 23.16 -19.25 15.50
N GLN A 23 23.37 -17.93 15.64
CA GLN A 23 24.03 -17.11 14.62
C GLN A 23 25.49 -17.53 14.37
N SER A 24 26.20 -17.87 15.43
CA SER A 24 27.61 -18.34 15.36
C SER A 24 27.72 -19.70 14.65
N ALA A 25 26.67 -20.53 14.78
CA ALA A 25 26.60 -21.86 14.16
C ALA A 25 26.12 -21.84 12.68
N ASN A 26 25.57 -20.71 12.20
CA ASN A 26 25.01 -20.59 10.85
C ASN A 26 25.54 -19.36 10.10
N PRO A 27 26.84 -19.30 9.76
CA PRO A 27 27.44 -18.15 9.08
C PRO A 27 26.87 -17.90 7.68
N SER A 28 26.26 -18.90 7.04
CA SER A 28 25.60 -18.76 5.73
C SER A 28 24.41 -17.78 5.74
N LEU A 29 23.76 -17.52 6.88
CA LEU A 29 22.69 -16.55 7.01
C LEU A 29 23.18 -15.09 7.00
N VAL A 30 24.43 -14.84 7.31
CA VAL A 30 25.05 -13.51 7.22
C VAL A 30 25.24 -13.11 5.75
N TRP A 31 25.51 -14.08 4.87
CA TRP A 31 25.65 -13.87 3.43
C TRP A 31 24.30 -13.64 2.74
N ALA A 32 23.22 -14.29 3.20
CA ALA A 32 21.87 -14.05 2.69
C ALA A 32 21.40 -12.59 2.89
N ARG A 33 21.88 -11.90 3.92
CA ARG A 33 21.61 -10.47 4.16
C ARG A 33 22.26 -9.54 3.14
N ARG A 34 23.42 -9.91 2.57
CA ARG A 34 24.07 -9.13 1.51
C ARG A 34 23.48 -9.39 0.12
N ALA A 35 22.88 -10.57 -0.08
CA ALA A 35 22.21 -10.94 -1.32
C ALA A 35 20.77 -10.40 -1.43
N ALA A 36 20.20 -9.83 -0.37
CA ALA A 36 18.83 -9.29 -0.36
C ALA A 36 18.60 -8.12 -1.33
N GLY A 37 19.67 -7.52 -1.88
CA GLY A 37 19.60 -6.50 -2.94
C GLY A 37 19.31 -7.04 -4.34
N THR A 38 19.28 -8.37 -4.53
CA THR A 38 19.18 -8.99 -5.86
C THR A 38 18.07 -10.04 -5.98
N LEU A 39 17.04 -9.99 -5.12
CA LEU A 39 15.92 -10.92 -5.21
C LEU A 39 15.11 -10.67 -6.51
N PRO A 40 14.82 -11.69 -7.33
CA PRO A 40 14.01 -11.54 -8.54
C PRO A 40 12.66 -10.86 -8.30
N ALA A 41 12.05 -11.05 -7.13
CA ALA A 41 10.80 -10.39 -6.73
C ALA A 41 10.94 -8.87 -6.52
N LEU A 42 12.16 -8.33 -6.48
CA LEU A 42 12.44 -6.88 -6.37
C LEU A 42 12.84 -6.24 -7.70
N GLN A 43 12.99 -7.02 -8.78
CA GLN A 43 13.45 -6.54 -10.09
C GLN A 43 12.46 -5.68 -10.89
N PRO A 44 11.11 -5.70 -10.68
CA PRO A 44 10.21 -4.83 -11.45
C PRO A 44 10.41 -3.32 -11.22
N TRP A 45 11.25 -2.91 -10.28
CA TRP A 45 11.51 -1.51 -9.94
C TRP A 45 12.41 -0.77 -10.94
N THR A 46 12.47 -1.25 -12.19
CA THR A 46 13.13 -0.58 -13.32
C THR A 46 12.14 -0.40 -14.46
N LEU A 47 12.11 0.79 -15.05
CA LEU A 47 11.27 1.12 -16.20
C LEU A 47 12.13 1.57 -17.36
N PRO A 48 11.72 1.36 -18.62
CA PRO A 48 12.43 1.90 -19.78
C PRO A 48 12.34 3.43 -19.83
N ASP A 49 13.33 4.07 -20.42
CA ASP A 49 13.38 5.53 -20.58
C ASP A 49 12.34 6.05 -21.58
N ALA A 50 11.91 5.21 -22.52
CA ALA A 50 10.93 5.51 -23.55
C ALA A 50 10.01 4.31 -23.80
N MET A 51 8.84 4.56 -24.37
CA MET A 51 7.92 3.51 -24.78
C MET A 51 8.53 2.66 -25.89
N PRO A 52 8.57 1.32 -25.74
CA PRO A 52 9.04 0.43 -26.80
C PRO A 52 8.21 0.58 -28.08
N ALA A 53 8.86 0.46 -29.23
CA ALA A 53 8.17 0.56 -30.54
C ALA A 53 7.27 -0.65 -30.83
N ASN A 54 7.63 -1.84 -30.34
CA ASN A 54 6.82 -3.04 -30.48
C ASN A 54 5.57 -2.94 -29.56
N PRO A 55 4.34 -3.12 -30.09
CA PRO A 55 3.13 -2.97 -29.30
C PRO A 55 3.04 -3.89 -28.07
N VAL A 56 3.53 -5.12 -28.18
CA VAL A 56 3.53 -6.08 -27.07
C VAL A 56 4.51 -5.66 -25.99
N GLU A 57 5.70 -5.22 -26.35
CA GLU A 57 6.70 -4.71 -25.42
C GLU A 57 6.25 -3.37 -24.79
N ALA A 58 5.57 -2.52 -25.55
CA ALA A 58 4.95 -1.30 -25.06
C ALA A 58 3.91 -1.60 -23.97
N ALA A 59 3.00 -2.54 -24.25
CA ALA A 59 2.02 -2.98 -23.26
C ALA A 59 2.69 -3.63 -22.03
N ARG A 60 3.74 -4.41 -22.20
CA ARG A 60 4.54 -4.97 -21.08
C ARG A 60 5.18 -3.88 -20.23
N ALA A 61 5.71 -2.84 -20.85
CA ALA A 61 6.30 -1.71 -20.14
C ALA A 61 5.24 -0.95 -19.31
N LEU A 62 4.03 -0.73 -19.87
CA LEU A 62 2.91 -0.12 -19.17
C LEU A 62 2.45 -0.97 -17.97
N VAL A 63 2.33 -2.29 -18.15
CA VAL A 63 2.05 -3.21 -17.02
C VAL A 63 3.19 -3.19 -16.01
N GLY A 64 4.45 -3.07 -16.46
CA GLY A 64 5.62 -2.89 -15.59
C GLY A 64 5.50 -1.68 -14.67
N ALA A 65 4.99 -0.56 -15.16
CA ALA A 65 4.69 0.61 -14.34
C ALA A 65 3.51 0.36 -13.40
N ALA A 66 2.44 -0.26 -13.89
CA ALA A 66 1.23 -0.56 -13.12
C ALA A 66 1.52 -1.41 -11.87
N VAL A 67 2.35 -2.45 -11.98
CA VAL A 67 2.66 -3.36 -10.85
C VAL A 67 3.44 -2.70 -9.72
N LEU A 68 4.03 -1.51 -9.93
CA LEU A 68 4.71 -0.75 -8.88
C LEU A 68 3.74 -0.10 -7.90
N ALA A 69 2.45 -0.05 -8.21
CA ALA A 69 1.43 0.56 -7.37
C ALA A 69 1.35 -0.06 -5.96
N PRO A 70 0.87 0.69 -4.95
CA PRO A 70 0.52 0.14 -3.66
C PRO A 70 -0.75 -0.70 -3.74
N SER A 71 -0.88 -1.66 -2.82
CA SER A 71 -2.12 -2.40 -2.65
C SER A 71 -2.33 -2.79 -1.19
N TYR A 72 -3.57 -3.02 -0.80
CA TYR A 72 -3.90 -3.47 0.55
C TYR A 72 -3.18 -4.79 0.85
N CYS A 73 -2.49 -4.86 1.99
CA CYS A 73 -1.61 -5.99 2.37
C CYS A 73 -0.56 -6.37 1.31
N ASN A 74 -0.26 -5.51 0.32
CA ASN A 74 0.55 -5.82 -0.85
C ASN A 74 0.04 -7.07 -1.60
N ALA A 75 -1.28 -7.28 -1.60
CA ALA A 75 -1.93 -8.42 -2.22
C ALA A 75 -1.84 -8.38 -3.75
N GLN A 76 -1.72 -7.18 -4.33
CA GLN A 76 -1.61 -6.99 -5.78
C GLN A 76 -2.78 -7.64 -6.53
N PRO A 77 -4.03 -7.18 -6.29
CA PRO A 77 -5.24 -7.84 -6.75
C PRO A 77 -5.57 -7.54 -8.22
N TRP A 78 -4.58 -7.36 -9.04
CA TRP A 78 -4.71 -7.00 -10.44
C TRP A 78 -4.30 -8.13 -11.38
N ARG A 79 -5.01 -8.18 -12.51
CA ARG A 79 -4.65 -8.85 -13.74
C ARG A 79 -4.75 -7.87 -14.88
N PHE A 80 -3.98 -8.11 -15.93
CA PHE A 80 -3.99 -7.30 -17.14
C PHE A 80 -4.22 -8.20 -18.35
N GLU A 81 -5.17 -7.83 -19.17
CA GLU A 81 -5.38 -8.45 -20.48
C GLU A 81 -5.00 -7.44 -21.56
N VAL A 82 -4.12 -7.84 -22.44
CA VAL A 82 -3.69 -7.02 -23.57
C VAL A 82 -4.29 -7.62 -24.84
N ASP A 83 -5.05 -6.83 -25.54
CA ASP A 83 -5.61 -7.13 -26.85
C ASP A 83 -5.11 -6.09 -27.86
N THR A 84 -5.43 -6.25 -29.14
CA THR A 84 -5.04 -5.32 -30.20
C THR A 84 -5.57 -3.91 -29.90
N GLY A 85 -4.70 -3.01 -29.44
CA GLY A 85 -5.00 -1.60 -29.16
C GLY A 85 -5.71 -1.30 -27.84
N GLU A 86 -5.96 -2.29 -26.97
CA GLU A 86 -6.61 -2.10 -25.67
C GLU A 86 -5.90 -2.90 -24.56
N LEU A 87 -5.72 -2.29 -23.40
CA LEU A 87 -5.26 -2.94 -22.19
C LEU A 87 -6.37 -2.87 -21.13
N ARG A 88 -6.80 -4.02 -20.62
CA ARG A 88 -7.81 -4.11 -19.58
C ARG A 88 -7.17 -4.37 -18.23
N VAL A 89 -7.66 -3.66 -17.22
CA VAL A 89 -7.30 -3.85 -15.81
C VAL A 89 -8.44 -4.62 -15.15
N LEU A 90 -8.14 -5.80 -14.62
CA LEU A 90 -9.14 -6.70 -14.03
C LEU A 90 -8.83 -6.96 -12.56
N LEU A 91 -9.88 -7.21 -11.78
CA LEU A 91 -9.77 -7.69 -10.41
C LEU A 91 -9.46 -9.19 -10.40
N ASP A 92 -8.36 -9.56 -9.77
CA ASP A 92 -8.06 -10.94 -9.42
C ASP A 92 -8.77 -11.28 -8.09
N ALA A 93 -9.94 -11.89 -8.17
CA ALA A 93 -10.75 -12.24 -7.01
C ALA A 93 -10.05 -13.22 -6.04
N THR A 94 -9.06 -13.97 -6.52
CA THR A 94 -8.27 -14.89 -5.65
C THR A 94 -7.29 -14.14 -4.75
N ARG A 95 -7.16 -12.84 -4.95
CA ARG A 95 -6.23 -11.96 -4.23
C ARG A 95 -6.92 -10.83 -3.46
N THR A 96 -8.20 -10.96 -3.26
CA THR A 96 -8.98 -10.07 -2.39
C THR A 96 -8.96 -10.60 -0.95
N LEU A 97 -9.38 -9.75 -0.02
CA LEU A 97 -9.46 -10.07 1.40
C LEU A 97 -10.93 -9.88 1.86
N PRO A 98 -11.84 -10.80 1.52
CA PRO A 98 -13.28 -10.60 1.70
C PRO A 98 -13.74 -10.43 3.16
N LEU A 99 -12.96 -10.86 4.14
CA LEU A 99 -13.28 -10.65 5.56
C LEU A 99 -12.77 -9.28 6.05
N SER A 100 -11.64 -8.82 5.53
CA SER A 100 -11.01 -7.55 5.93
C SER A 100 -11.42 -6.39 5.03
N ASP A 101 -11.92 -6.66 3.83
CA ASP A 101 -12.35 -5.71 2.79
C ASP A 101 -13.63 -6.23 2.11
N PRO A 102 -14.76 -6.39 2.85
CA PRO A 102 -15.96 -7.04 2.35
C PRO A 102 -16.58 -6.31 1.14
N ASP A 103 -16.49 -4.98 1.11
CA ASP A 103 -16.96 -4.16 0.01
C ASP A 103 -15.97 -4.12 -1.16
N GLN A 104 -14.79 -4.72 -1.02
CA GLN A 104 -13.67 -4.67 -1.98
C GLN A 104 -13.18 -3.25 -2.31
N ARG A 105 -13.43 -2.29 -1.41
CA ARG A 105 -13.01 -0.89 -1.60
C ARG A 105 -11.49 -0.74 -1.73
N PHE A 106 -10.72 -1.41 -0.86
CA PHE A 106 -9.25 -1.35 -0.93
C PHE A 106 -8.71 -2.12 -2.12
N ALA A 107 -9.37 -3.22 -2.52
CA ALA A 107 -9.03 -3.93 -3.75
C ALA A 107 -9.24 -3.02 -4.97
N GLN A 108 -10.39 -2.35 -5.09
CA GLN A 108 -10.67 -1.43 -6.20
C GLN A 108 -9.75 -0.20 -6.16
N MET A 109 -9.48 0.38 -4.98
CA MET A 109 -8.49 1.46 -4.86
C MET A 109 -7.09 1.00 -5.29
N SER A 110 -6.72 -0.26 -5.02
CA SER A 110 -5.45 -0.82 -5.50
C SER A 110 -5.40 -0.92 -7.02
N LEU A 111 -6.53 -1.29 -7.67
CA LEU A 111 -6.65 -1.26 -9.14
C LEU A 111 -6.54 0.16 -9.69
N GLY A 112 -7.18 1.14 -9.03
CA GLY A 112 -7.08 2.55 -9.38
C GLY A 112 -5.65 3.06 -9.31
N ALA A 113 -4.92 2.72 -8.26
CA ALA A 113 -3.50 3.07 -8.12
C ALA A 113 -2.64 2.44 -9.23
N ALA A 114 -2.89 1.17 -9.59
CA ALA A 114 -2.19 0.50 -10.69
C ALA A 114 -2.51 1.15 -12.04
N LEU A 115 -3.78 1.51 -12.25
CA LEU A 115 -4.22 2.25 -13.43
C LEU A 115 -3.50 3.60 -13.53
N GLU A 116 -3.40 4.36 -12.43
CA GLU A 116 -2.72 5.65 -12.46
C GLU A 116 -1.24 5.53 -12.82
N ASN A 117 -0.52 4.56 -12.27
CA ASN A 117 0.87 4.32 -12.63
C ASN A 117 1.04 4.05 -14.14
N LEU A 118 0.13 3.25 -14.72
CA LEU A 118 0.07 2.99 -16.15
C LEU A 118 -0.13 4.30 -16.94
N LEU A 119 -1.08 5.14 -16.52
CA LEU A 119 -1.40 6.40 -17.19
C LEU A 119 -0.25 7.41 -17.09
N VAL A 120 0.41 7.51 -15.93
CA VAL A 120 1.59 8.35 -15.71
C VAL A 120 2.73 7.92 -16.65
N ALA A 121 3.00 6.62 -16.74
CA ALA A 121 4.01 6.09 -17.65
C ALA A 121 3.67 6.37 -19.12
N ALA A 122 2.43 6.11 -19.54
CA ALA A 122 1.97 6.36 -20.91
C ALA A 122 2.16 7.84 -21.30
N ARG A 123 1.73 8.78 -20.44
CA ARG A 123 1.88 10.23 -20.67
C ARG A 123 3.34 10.65 -20.75
N ALA A 124 4.18 10.14 -19.86
CA ALA A 124 5.61 10.43 -19.85
C ALA A 124 6.33 9.93 -21.10
N TRP A 125 5.86 8.83 -21.69
CA TRP A 125 6.37 8.25 -22.93
C TRP A 125 5.68 8.81 -24.20
N GLY A 126 4.98 9.96 -24.08
CA GLY A 126 4.42 10.65 -25.22
C GLY A 126 3.12 10.03 -25.76
N GLN A 127 2.37 9.36 -24.90
CA GLN A 127 1.04 8.86 -25.25
C GLN A 127 -0.06 9.68 -24.58
N GLN A 128 -1.21 9.76 -25.23
CA GLN A 128 -2.45 10.28 -24.66
C GLN A 128 -3.38 9.09 -24.37
N PRO A 129 -3.45 8.62 -23.12
CA PRO A 129 -4.32 7.50 -22.76
C PRO A 129 -5.78 7.98 -22.65
N SER A 130 -6.71 7.09 -23.04
CA SER A 130 -8.15 7.20 -22.82
C SER A 130 -8.60 6.03 -21.95
N VAL A 131 -9.44 6.30 -20.95
CA VAL A 131 -9.89 5.32 -19.97
C VAL A 131 -11.41 5.19 -20.03
N ARG A 132 -11.90 3.96 -20.11
CA ARG A 132 -13.31 3.61 -19.88
C ARG A 132 -13.38 2.84 -18.56
N TYR A 133 -13.97 3.44 -17.54
CA TYR A 133 -14.20 2.79 -16.26
C TYR A 133 -15.35 1.81 -16.35
N LEU A 134 -15.22 0.68 -15.69
CA LEU A 134 -16.24 -0.35 -15.56
C LEU A 134 -16.97 -0.64 -16.89
N PRO A 135 -16.25 -0.94 -17.99
CA PRO A 135 -16.83 -0.99 -19.34
C PRO A 135 -17.91 -2.06 -19.48
N TRP A 136 -17.99 -3.02 -18.54
CA TRP A 136 -19.01 -4.07 -18.51
C TRP A 136 -19.92 -4.00 -17.27
N GLY A 137 -19.93 -2.85 -16.56
CA GLY A 137 -20.67 -2.59 -15.34
C GLY A 137 -19.87 -2.90 -14.07
N ALA A 138 -20.38 -2.38 -12.95
CA ALA A 138 -19.74 -2.51 -11.64
C ALA A 138 -19.87 -3.92 -11.03
N THR A 139 -20.84 -4.72 -11.48
CA THR A 139 -21.05 -6.09 -11.02
C THR A 139 -20.54 -7.07 -12.07
N PRO A 140 -19.59 -7.95 -11.73
CA PRO A 140 -19.11 -8.95 -12.67
C PRO A 140 -20.22 -9.94 -13.02
N ARG A 141 -20.25 -10.40 -14.27
CA ARG A 141 -21.14 -11.51 -14.68
C ARG A 141 -20.68 -12.80 -14.02
N ALA A 142 -21.60 -13.73 -13.80
CA ALA A 142 -21.29 -15.02 -13.23
C ALA A 142 -20.12 -15.70 -13.96
N GLY A 143 -19.09 -16.10 -13.22
CA GLY A 143 -17.88 -16.73 -13.76
C GLY A 143 -16.88 -15.80 -14.46
N SER A 144 -17.10 -14.46 -14.44
CA SER A 144 -16.16 -13.48 -15.00
C SER A 144 -15.52 -12.61 -13.91
N SER A 145 -14.32 -12.08 -14.18
CA SER A 145 -13.69 -11.08 -13.33
C SER A 145 -14.27 -9.69 -13.58
N LEU A 146 -14.27 -8.84 -12.56
CA LEU A 146 -14.58 -7.41 -12.73
C LEU A 146 -13.52 -6.77 -13.63
N VAL A 147 -13.94 -6.18 -14.75
CA VAL A 147 -13.09 -5.31 -15.56
C VAL A 147 -13.20 -3.90 -15.01
N ALA A 148 -12.19 -3.48 -14.26
CA ALA A 148 -12.15 -2.18 -13.61
C ALA A 148 -11.98 -1.03 -14.59
N ALA A 149 -11.12 -1.23 -15.61
CA ALA A 149 -10.89 -0.23 -16.65
C ALA A 149 -10.44 -0.87 -17.96
N ALA A 150 -10.76 -0.24 -19.06
CA ALA A 150 -10.19 -0.48 -20.38
C ALA A 150 -9.44 0.78 -20.83
N VAL A 151 -8.18 0.62 -21.24
CA VAL A 151 -7.27 1.71 -21.58
C VAL A 151 -6.82 1.53 -23.03
N SER A 152 -7.00 2.58 -23.83
CA SER A 152 -6.38 2.75 -25.15
C SER A 152 -5.47 3.98 -25.12
N TRP A 153 -4.55 4.10 -26.05
CA TRP A 153 -3.67 5.26 -26.14
C TRP A 153 -3.35 5.61 -27.58
N GLN A 154 -3.05 6.88 -27.78
CA GLN A 154 -2.64 7.44 -29.06
C GLN A 154 -1.38 8.30 -28.84
N PRO A 155 -0.53 8.51 -29.85
CA PRO A 155 0.57 9.46 -29.73
C PRO A 155 0.08 10.84 -29.28
N ALA A 156 0.76 11.42 -28.32
CA ALA A 156 0.50 12.78 -27.84
C ALA A 156 1.42 13.77 -28.54
N GLU A 157 0.95 15.02 -28.71
CA GLU A 157 1.79 16.09 -29.28
C GLU A 157 3.03 16.38 -28.43
N ARG A 158 2.90 16.26 -27.09
CA ARG A 158 3.98 16.52 -26.15
C ARG A 158 3.92 15.54 -24.97
N PRO A 159 5.08 15.00 -24.53
CA PRO A 159 5.15 14.22 -23.28
C PRO A 159 4.77 15.07 -22.08
N ARG A 160 4.06 14.48 -21.11
CA ARG A 160 3.60 15.11 -19.87
C ARG A 160 4.06 14.30 -18.65
N ASP A 161 4.03 14.94 -17.47
CA ASP A 161 4.22 14.30 -16.16
C ASP A 161 5.51 13.49 -15.97
N ARG A 162 6.60 13.88 -16.62
CA ARG A 162 7.90 13.20 -16.42
C ARG A 162 8.34 13.20 -14.96
N LEU A 163 7.95 14.20 -14.16
CA LEU A 163 8.28 14.26 -12.75
C LEU A 163 7.62 13.13 -11.95
N LEU A 164 6.34 12.87 -12.18
CA LEU A 164 5.64 11.74 -11.54
C LEU A 164 6.13 10.40 -12.05
N HIS A 165 6.55 10.32 -13.31
CA HIS A 165 7.15 9.09 -13.87
C HIS A 165 8.42 8.67 -13.12
N PHE A 166 9.34 9.59 -12.82
CA PHE A 166 10.51 9.28 -11.99
C PHE A 166 10.12 8.79 -10.59
N ALA A 167 9.02 9.29 -10.05
CA ALA A 167 8.54 8.86 -8.74
C ALA A 167 7.95 7.44 -8.73
N LEU A 168 7.58 6.84 -9.86
CA LEU A 168 7.06 5.47 -9.93
C LEU A 168 8.01 4.46 -9.27
N THR A 169 9.31 4.60 -9.50
CA THR A 169 10.33 3.72 -8.94
C THR A 169 10.78 4.11 -7.54
N GLU A 170 10.45 5.33 -7.07
CA GLU A 170 10.88 5.86 -5.78
C GLU A 170 9.80 5.87 -4.70
N ARG A 171 8.52 5.87 -5.08
CA ARG A 171 7.39 5.91 -4.15
C ARG A 171 7.36 4.68 -3.23
N ARG A 172 7.31 4.94 -1.94
CA ARG A 172 7.21 3.90 -0.89
C ARG A 172 6.13 4.29 0.12
N SER A 173 5.37 3.31 0.61
CA SER A 173 4.61 3.49 1.86
C SER A 173 5.57 3.29 3.03
N ASN A 174 5.61 4.22 3.97
CA ASN A 174 6.60 4.22 5.04
C ASN A 174 5.96 3.97 6.41
N PRO A 175 6.03 2.73 6.95
CA PRO A 175 5.42 2.37 8.22
C PRO A 175 6.25 2.78 9.45
N ARG A 176 7.33 3.53 9.28
CA ARG A 176 8.22 3.96 10.37
C ARG A 176 7.67 5.21 11.07
N PRO A 177 8.08 5.50 12.30
CA PRO A 177 7.85 6.81 12.91
C PRO A 177 8.41 7.92 12.03
N PHE A 178 7.71 9.06 11.98
CA PHE A 178 8.18 10.29 11.37
C PHE A 178 8.77 11.22 12.43
N ASP A 179 9.49 12.24 12.01
CA ASP A 179 10.19 13.15 12.95
C ASP A 179 9.30 14.27 13.53
N GLY A 180 8.02 14.30 13.18
CA GLY A 180 7.03 15.25 13.69
C GLY A 180 7.13 16.67 13.12
N ARG A 181 8.08 16.95 12.21
CA ARG A 181 8.18 18.24 11.56
C ARG A 181 6.95 18.51 10.68
N ALA A 182 6.50 19.77 10.70
CA ALA A 182 5.41 20.23 9.86
C ALA A 182 5.75 20.10 8.36
N ILE A 183 4.72 19.90 7.55
CA ILE A 183 4.84 19.92 6.09
C ILE A 183 4.81 21.38 5.62
N ALA A 184 5.79 21.79 4.81
CA ALA A 184 5.85 23.15 4.29
C ALA A 184 4.58 23.50 3.49
N SER A 185 4.07 24.72 3.64
CA SER A 185 2.84 25.20 2.99
C SER A 185 2.88 25.03 1.47
N GLN A 186 4.03 25.30 0.84
CA GLN A 186 4.21 25.08 -0.59
C GLN A 186 4.05 23.62 -0.99
N SER A 187 4.60 22.71 -0.20
CA SER A 187 4.46 21.25 -0.43
C SER A 187 3.01 20.81 -0.25
N ARG A 188 2.32 21.31 0.78
CA ARG A 188 0.88 21.07 0.99
C ARG A 188 0.06 21.49 -0.23
N THR A 189 0.25 22.72 -0.75
CA THR A 189 -0.43 23.21 -1.96
C THR A 189 -0.19 22.29 -3.15
N GLN A 190 1.03 21.82 -3.35
CA GLN A 190 1.40 20.92 -4.44
C GLN A 190 0.78 19.52 -4.29
N LEU A 191 0.58 19.04 -3.07
CA LEU A 191 -0.09 17.79 -2.78
C LEU A 191 -1.60 17.89 -3.01
N LEU A 192 -2.23 18.97 -2.54
CA LEU A 192 -3.66 19.24 -2.73
C LEU A 192 -4.03 19.27 -4.23
N ALA A 193 -3.16 19.81 -5.08
CA ALA A 193 -3.38 19.89 -6.52
C ALA A 193 -3.38 18.53 -7.26
N GLN A 194 -3.02 17.42 -6.59
CA GLN A 194 -2.89 16.11 -7.25
C GLN A 194 -4.18 15.28 -7.23
N VAL A 195 -5.14 15.57 -6.38
CA VAL A 195 -6.30 14.69 -6.18
C VAL A 195 -7.39 14.84 -7.23
N GLY A 196 -7.41 15.96 -7.98
CA GLY A 196 -8.45 16.24 -8.97
C GLY A 196 -9.74 16.77 -8.33
N GLU A 197 -10.79 16.96 -9.17
CA GLU A 197 -12.08 17.50 -8.73
C GLU A 197 -13.01 16.43 -8.15
N GLU A 198 -12.80 15.17 -8.52
CA GLU A 198 -13.65 14.03 -8.15
C GLU A 198 -13.37 13.51 -6.73
N VAL A 199 -12.23 13.91 -6.12
CA VAL A 199 -11.82 13.52 -4.78
C VAL A 199 -11.43 14.76 -4.00
N ARG A 200 -11.95 14.89 -2.78
CA ARG A 200 -11.54 15.95 -1.85
C ARG A 200 -10.42 15.46 -0.95
N LEU A 201 -9.51 16.36 -0.63
CA LEU A 201 -8.44 16.13 0.34
C LEU A 201 -8.60 17.08 1.51
N HIS A 202 -8.95 16.51 2.66
CA HIS A 202 -9.00 17.22 3.93
C HIS A 202 -7.68 17.08 4.66
N TRP A 203 -7.24 18.14 5.34
CA TRP A 203 -5.89 18.21 5.92
C TRP A 203 -5.94 18.64 7.38
N LEU A 204 -5.23 17.91 8.25
CA LEU A 204 -5.01 18.25 9.64
C LEU A 204 -3.51 18.27 9.94
N GLU A 205 -3.06 19.33 10.62
CA GLU A 205 -1.65 19.49 11.04
C GLU A 205 -1.54 20.03 12.48
N ASP A 206 -2.66 20.43 13.08
CA ASP A 206 -2.69 20.77 14.49
C ASP A 206 -2.37 19.55 15.36
N ARG A 207 -1.58 19.76 16.41
CA ARG A 207 -1.08 18.65 17.25
C ARG A 207 -2.19 17.95 18.03
N ASP A 208 -3.17 18.69 18.51
CA ASP A 208 -4.29 18.13 19.26
C ASP A 208 -5.19 17.31 18.33
N ASP A 209 -5.39 17.77 17.09
CA ASP A 209 -6.09 17.03 16.05
C ASP A 209 -5.36 15.73 15.68
N VAL A 210 -4.05 15.80 15.46
CA VAL A 210 -3.23 14.62 15.16
C VAL A 210 -3.30 13.61 16.31
N HIS A 211 -3.25 14.07 17.57
CA HIS A 211 -3.36 13.21 18.74
C HIS A 211 -4.75 12.56 18.85
N ALA A 212 -5.81 13.34 18.63
CA ALA A 212 -7.19 12.84 18.66
C ALA A 212 -7.43 11.78 17.57
N VAL A 213 -6.92 12.00 16.35
CA VAL A 213 -6.97 10.98 15.27
C VAL A 213 -6.16 9.74 15.65
N GLY A 214 -5.06 9.91 16.38
CA GLY A 214 -4.30 8.79 16.93
C GLY A 214 -5.14 7.86 17.82
N GLU A 215 -6.00 8.42 18.68
CA GLU A 215 -6.93 7.63 19.52
C GLU A 215 -8.02 6.94 18.66
N ILE A 216 -8.56 7.62 17.66
CA ILE A 216 -9.52 7.01 16.71
C ILE A 216 -8.88 5.80 16.00
N VAL A 217 -7.64 5.92 15.58
CA VAL A 217 -6.91 4.83 14.92
C VAL A 217 -6.61 3.69 15.87
N HIS A 218 -6.23 4.00 17.13
CA HIS A 218 -6.05 3.00 18.19
C HIS A 218 -7.33 2.18 18.42
N ASP A 219 -8.49 2.85 18.57
CA ASP A 219 -9.77 2.16 18.75
C ASP A 219 -10.10 1.31 17.52
N ALA A 220 -9.94 1.85 16.31
CA ALA A 220 -10.20 1.13 15.08
C ALA A 220 -9.34 -0.14 14.93
N VAL A 221 -8.05 -0.06 15.23
CA VAL A 221 -7.14 -1.21 15.20
C VAL A 221 -7.54 -2.22 16.28
N SER A 222 -7.84 -1.76 17.50
CA SER A 222 -8.26 -2.62 18.60
C SER A 222 -9.53 -3.40 18.24
N VAL A 223 -10.53 -2.74 17.67
CA VAL A 223 -11.76 -3.38 17.17
C VAL A 223 -11.46 -4.37 16.04
N ALA A 224 -10.64 -3.97 15.05
CA ALA A 224 -10.28 -4.85 13.94
C ALA A 224 -9.54 -6.12 14.38
N MET A 225 -8.85 -6.10 15.52
CA MET A 225 -8.16 -7.24 16.10
C MET A 225 -9.09 -8.19 16.87
N THR A 226 -10.34 -7.80 17.14
CA THR A 226 -11.32 -8.73 17.77
C THR A 226 -11.85 -9.77 16.80
N ASP A 227 -11.87 -9.46 15.49
CA ASP A 227 -12.25 -10.42 14.46
C ASP A 227 -11.07 -11.32 14.10
N ARG A 228 -11.04 -12.49 14.75
CA ARG A 228 -9.98 -13.48 14.56
C ARG A 228 -9.92 -14.04 13.13
N ARG A 229 -11.05 -14.14 12.44
CA ARG A 229 -11.09 -14.66 11.05
C ARG A 229 -10.50 -13.66 10.07
N ALA A 230 -10.91 -12.39 10.16
CA ALA A 230 -10.31 -11.32 9.36
C ALA A 230 -8.81 -11.13 9.69
N GLN A 231 -8.43 -11.33 10.96
CA GLN A 231 -7.01 -11.29 11.34
C GLN A 231 -6.21 -12.45 10.73
N ALA A 232 -6.76 -13.67 10.74
CA ALA A 232 -6.11 -14.83 10.09
C ALA A 232 -5.90 -14.56 8.59
N GLU A 233 -6.93 -14.01 7.93
CA GLU A 233 -6.84 -13.60 6.53
C GLU A 233 -5.69 -12.60 6.29
N ARG A 234 -5.58 -11.53 7.09
CA ARG A 234 -4.48 -10.56 6.97
C ARG A 234 -3.12 -11.17 7.27
N THR A 235 -3.06 -12.06 8.28
CA THR A 235 -1.81 -12.73 8.68
C THR A 235 -1.29 -13.65 7.57
N ALA A 236 -2.16 -14.24 6.76
CA ALA A 236 -1.78 -15.05 5.61
C ALA A 236 -0.99 -14.26 4.54
N TRP A 237 -1.05 -12.93 4.56
CA TRP A 237 -0.27 -12.04 3.68
C TRP A 237 1.06 -11.58 4.29
N ILE A 238 1.44 -12.05 5.47
CA ILE A 238 2.76 -11.75 6.06
C ILE A 238 3.78 -12.75 5.52
N ARG A 239 4.87 -12.24 4.94
CA ARG A 239 5.99 -13.04 4.44
C ARG A 239 7.09 -13.06 5.49
N GLY A 240 7.20 -14.19 6.18
CA GLY A 240 8.10 -14.37 7.32
C GLY A 240 9.57 -14.55 6.94
N SER A 241 9.86 -15.02 5.72
CA SER A 241 11.22 -15.32 5.26
C SER A 241 11.51 -14.76 3.87
N ASP A 242 12.78 -14.64 3.53
CA ASP A 242 13.21 -14.28 2.17
C ASP A 242 12.84 -15.37 1.15
N GLY A 243 12.67 -16.62 1.59
CA GLY A 243 12.12 -17.70 0.78
C GLY A 243 10.68 -17.44 0.36
N ASP A 244 9.83 -17.06 1.33
CA ASP A 244 8.42 -16.71 1.06
C ASP A 244 8.32 -15.52 0.11
N VAL A 245 9.18 -14.50 0.31
CA VAL A 245 9.23 -13.32 -0.57
C VAL A 245 9.57 -13.72 -2.01
N ARG A 246 10.56 -14.58 -2.21
CA ARG A 246 10.95 -15.08 -3.55
C ARG A 246 9.85 -15.90 -4.20
N GLN A 247 9.18 -16.74 -3.42
CA GLN A 247 8.15 -17.63 -3.92
C GLN A 247 6.89 -16.88 -4.36
N HIS A 248 6.46 -15.86 -3.60
CA HIS A 248 5.16 -15.21 -3.80
C HIS A 248 5.26 -13.86 -4.52
N GLY A 249 6.35 -13.11 -4.34
CA GLY A 249 6.52 -11.76 -4.90
C GLY A 249 5.50 -10.73 -4.37
N ASP A 250 4.89 -10.99 -3.20
CA ASP A 250 3.79 -10.20 -2.63
C ASP A 250 3.84 -10.14 -1.11
N GLY A 251 2.80 -9.61 -0.51
CA GLY A 251 2.58 -9.60 0.93
C GLY A 251 3.40 -8.56 1.68
N ILE A 252 3.23 -8.55 2.99
CA ILE A 252 3.91 -7.64 3.92
C ILE A 252 5.17 -8.33 4.43
N THR A 253 6.33 -7.79 4.11
CA THR A 253 7.60 -8.29 4.62
C THR A 253 7.82 -7.84 6.07
N ALA A 254 8.53 -8.63 6.85
CA ALA A 254 8.67 -8.38 8.29
C ALA A 254 9.41 -7.07 8.63
N ASP A 255 10.32 -6.59 7.76
CA ASP A 255 10.95 -5.28 7.91
C ASP A 255 9.93 -4.12 7.79
N ARG A 256 8.80 -4.35 7.09
CA ARG A 256 7.67 -3.42 6.98
C ARG A 256 6.81 -3.37 8.25
N LEU A 257 6.89 -4.38 9.09
CA LEU A 257 6.26 -4.36 10.41
C LEU A 257 7.14 -3.64 11.44
N GLY A 258 8.23 -3.01 11.02
CA GLY A 258 9.18 -2.34 11.91
C GLY A 258 10.03 -3.31 12.76
N LEU A 259 10.02 -4.59 12.41
CA LEU A 259 10.55 -5.66 13.25
C LEU A 259 11.84 -6.21 12.66
N GLY A 260 12.89 -6.18 13.44
CA GLY A 260 14.20 -6.78 13.14
C GLY A 260 14.58 -7.90 14.11
N GLY A 261 15.43 -8.83 13.66
CA GLY A 261 15.98 -9.88 14.53
C GLY A 261 14.90 -10.78 15.16
N PRO A 262 15.02 -11.12 16.47
CA PRO A 262 14.07 -11.99 17.18
C PRO A 262 12.65 -11.43 17.24
N ALA A 263 12.47 -10.10 17.26
CA ALA A 263 11.18 -9.45 17.25
C ALA A 263 10.39 -9.76 15.99
N ARG A 264 11.06 -9.96 14.84
CA ARG A 264 10.47 -10.40 13.59
C ARG A 264 9.76 -11.75 13.71
N TRP A 265 10.45 -12.73 14.28
CA TRP A 265 9.89 -14.06 14.50
C TRP A 265 8.74 -14.02 15.51
N PHE A 266 8.95 -13.34 16.63
CA PHE A 266 7.96 -13.24 17.70
C PHE A 266 6.67 -12.54 17.25
N ALA A 267 6.74 -11.47 16.47
CA ALA A 267 5.57 -10.76 16.01
C ALA A 267 4.77 -11.56 14.96
N GLY A 268 5.43 -12.25 14.04
CA GLY A 268 4.74 -13.16 13.12
C GLY A 268 3.93 -14.22 13.86
N HIS A 269 4.44 -14.68 15.02
CA HIS A 269 3.74 -15.67 15.85
C HIS A 269 2.71 -15.01 16.79
N SER A 270 2.97 -13.84 17.34
CA SER A 270 2.05 -13.16 18.27
C SER A 270 0.83 -12.54 17.58
N LEU A 271 0.91 -12.24 16.29
CA LEU A 271 -0.22 -11.73 15.50
C LEU A 271 -1.08 -12.85 14.89
N SER A 272 -0.65 -14.10 14.97
CA SER A 272 -1.49 -15.25 14.59
C SER A 272 -2.64 -15.41 15.58
N PRO A 273 -3.90 -15.52 15.11
CA PRO A 273 -5.07 -15.69 15.98
C PRO A 273 -5.02 -16.92 16.90
N ASP A 274 -4.27 -17.96 16.51
CA ASP A 274 -4.10 -19.19 17.26
C ASP A 274 -2.98 -19.09 18.32
N SER A 275 -2.26 -17.98 18.33
CA SER A 275 -1.16 -17.76 19.29
C SER A 275 -1.70 -17.45 20.69
N ARG A 276 -1.13 -18.09 21.70
CA ARG A 276 -1.37 -17.72 23.12
C ARG A 276 -0.93 -16.29 23.46
N PHE A 277 -0.14 -15.66 22.61
CA PHE A 277 0.32 -14.27 22.74
C PHE A 277 -0.50 -13.27 21.93
N TYR A 278 -1.56 -13.71 21.28
CA TYR A 278 -2.40 -12.87 20.40
C TYR A 278 -2.92 -11.61 21.08
N GLY A 279 -3.45 -11.72 22.29
CA GLY A 279 -3.97 -10.56 23.03
C GLY A 279 -2.90 -9.51 23.32
N TRP A 280 -1.68 -9.93 23.62
CA TRP A 280 -0.55 -9.00 23.81
C TRP A 280 -0.11 -8.39 22.48
N GLY A 281 0.03 -9.17 21.44
CA GLY A 281 0.41 -8.69 20.10
C GLY A 281 -0.61 -7.70 19.51
N SER A 282 -1.91 -7.94 19.69
CA SER A 282 -2.97 -7.06 19.23
C SER A 282 -2.99 -5.72 19.96
N SER A 283 -2.84 -5.73 21.28
CA SER A 283 -2.78 -4.50 22.09
C SER A 283 -1.52 -3.68 21.77
N SER A 284 -0.38 -4.34 21.54
CA SER A 284 0.85 -3.66 21.12
C SER A 284 0.67 -3.00 19.76
N LEU A 285 0.08 -3.70 18.78
CA LEU A 285 -0.14 -3.16 17.43
C LEU A 285 -1.04 -1.90 17.44
N ALA A 286 -2.11 -1.90 18.23
CA ALA A 286 -3.00 -0.74 18.34
C ALA A 286 -2.25 0.47 18.93
N LYS A 287 -1.50 0.26 20.01
CA LYS A 287 -0.66 1.29 20.63
C LYS A 287 0.41 1.82 19.67
N ASP A 288 1.15 0.92 19.02
CA ASP A 288 2.21 1.28 18.10
C ASP A 288 1.65 2.08 16.91
N THR A 289 0.48 1.69 16.38
CA THR A 289 -0.16 2.42 15.29
C THR A 289 -0.61 3.82 15.72
N ARG A 290 -1.15 3.99 16.93
CA ARG A 290 -1.45 5.30 17.52
C ARG A 290 -0.19 6.18 17.59
N ASP A 291 0.89 5.63 18.12
CA ASP A 291 2.13 6.37 18.31
C ASP A 291 2.77 6.75 16.95
N LEU A 292 2.62 5.91 15.92
CA LEU A 292 2.95 6.25 14.54
C LEU A 292 2.13 7.44 14.02
N VAL A 293 0.82 7.49 14.28
CA VAL A 293 -0.02 8.63 13.89
C VAL A 293 0.45 9.89 14.60
N ARG A 294 0.69 9.84 15.89
CA ARG A 294 1.17 10.97 16.70
C ARG A 294 2.53 11.51 16.27
N SER A 295 3.37 10.67 15.64
CA SER A 295 4.68 11.08 15.09
C SER A 295 4.57 11.84 13.76
N SER A 296 3.37 12.01 13.19
CA SER A 296 3.18 12.61 11.88
C SER A 296 3.30 14.14 11.93
N GLY A 297 3.78 14.73 10.84
CA GLY A 297 3.77 16.17 10.63
C GLY A 297 2.41 16.69 10.16
N ALA A 298 1.63 15.83 9.49
CA ALA A 298 0.27 16.11 9.05
C ALA A 298 -0.50 14.81 8.77
N LEU A 299 -1.82 14.92 8.71
CA LEU A 299 -2.75 13.88 8.30
C LEU A 299 -3.60 14.38 7.14
N ALA A 300 -3.87 13.50 6.18
CA ALA A 300 -4.73 13.76 5.04
C ALA A 300 -5.83 12.72 4.98
N LEU A 301 -7.08 13.14 4.79
CA LEU A 301 -8.21 12.27 4.50
C LEU A 301 -8.67 12.51 3.07
N LEU A 302 -8.59 11.48 2.24
CA LEU A 302 -9.21 11.48 0.92
C LEU A 302 -10.65 11.05 1.08
N ALA A 303 -11.58 11.77 0.44
CA ALA A 303 -13.01 11.48 0.49
C ALA A 303 -13.66 11.73 -0.87
N LEU A 304 -14.73 10.97 -1.18
CA LEU A 304 -15.60 11.26 -2.33
C LEU A 304 -16.69 12.22 -1.88
N PRO A 305 -16.87 13.35 -2.59
CA PRO A 305 -18.01 14.25 -2.35
C PRO A 305 -19.32 13.54 -2.64
N GLU A 306 -19.34 12.69 -3.65
CA GLU A 306 -20.51 11.90 -4.07
C GLU A 306 -20.09 10.46 -4.38
N LYS A 307 -20.95 9.50 -4.01
CA LYS A 307 -20.73 8.09 -4.32
C LYS A 307 -20.95 7.83 -5.80
N SER A 308 -20.05 7.07 -6.41
CA SER A 308 -20.21 6.59 -7.78
C SER A 308 -19.66 5.17 -7.91
N ASP A 309 -20.10 4.43 -8.92
CA ASP A 309 -19.64 3.06 -9.17
C ASP A 309 -18.12 2.97 -9.36
N ALA A 310 -17.51 3.97 -9.99
CA ALA A 310 -16.08 4.06 -10.21
C ALA A 310 -15.35 4.81 -9.08
N GLY A 311 -16.03 5.28 -8.05
CA GLY A 311 -15.48 6.18 -7.03
C GLY A 311 -14.25 5.62 -6.32
N TRP A 312 -14.23 4.34 -6.00
CA TRP A 312 -13.05 3.72 -5.37
C TRP A 312 -11.87 3.57 -6.33
N LEU A 313 -12.12 3.34 -7.62
CA LEU A 313 -11.07 3.34 -8.65
C LEU A 313 -10.45 4.73 -8.80
N VAL A 314 -11.29 5.74 -8.93
CA VAL A 314 -10.88 7.16 -9.03
C VAL A 314 -10.16 7.60 -7.76
N GLY A 315 -10.65 7.20 -6.58
CA GLY A 315 -9.99 7.43 -5.30
C GLY A 315 -8.59 6.81 -5.22
N GLY A 316 -8.43 5.61 -5.76
CA GLY A 316 -7.14 4.93 -5.87
C GLY A 316 -6.15 5.67 -6.79
N GLN A 317 -6.64 6.21 -7.92
CA GLN A 317 -5.83 7.05 -8.81
C GLN A 317 -5.41 8.36 -8.14
N ALA A 318 -6.34 9.04 -7.48
CA ALA A 318 -6.07 10.27 -6.75
C ALA A 318 -5.02 10.05 -5.64
N TYR A 319 -5.17 8.96 -4.88
CA TYR A 319 -4.18 8.59 -3.87
C TYR A 319 -2.80 8.33 -4.48
N GLU A 320 -2.71 7.62 -5.60
CA GLU A 320 -1.40 7.34 -6.21
C GLU A 320 -0.74 8.59 -6.76
N ARG A 321 -1.46 9.49 -7.45
CA ARG A 321 -0.92 10.81 -7.85
C ARG A 321 -0.38 11.59 -6.66
N PHE A 322 -1.15 11.63 -5.57
CA PHE A 322 -0.75 12.25 -4.31
C PHE A 322 0.53 11.61 -3.74
N ALA A 323 0.60 10.27 -3.70
CA ALA A 323 1.74 9.53 -3.16
C ALA A 323 3.00 9.67 -4.02
N LEU A 324 2.86 9.70 -5.35
CA LEU A 324 3.94 9.99 -6.29
C LEU A 324 4.46 11.42 -6.08
N ARG A 325 3.56 12.39 -5.93
CA ARG A 325 3.97 13.77 -5.65
C ARG A 325 4.67 13.90 -4.31
N ALA A 326 4.19 13.24 -3.27
CA ALA A 326 4.85 13.21 -1.97
C ALA A 326 6.29 12.68 -2.10
N ALA A 327 6.50 11.63 -2.89
CA ALA A 327 7.84 11.08 -3.14
C ALA A 327 8.76 12.10 -3.82
N THR A 328 8.28 12.86 -4.82
CA THR A 328 9.08 13.91 -5.47
C THR A 328 9.46 15.06 -4.54
N LEU A 329 8.69 15.26 -3.47
CA LEU A 329 8.93 16.29 -2.45
C LEU A 329 9.74 15.78 -1.26
N GLY A 330 10.17 14.51 -1.27
CA GLY A 330 10.87 13.89 -0.14
C GLY A 330 9.98 13.71 1.09
N ILE A 331 8.65 13.72 0.92
CA ILE A 331 7.68 13.54 1.99
C ILE A 331 7.32 12.05 2.08
N ALA A 332 7.57 11.48 3.25
CA ALA A 332 7.13 10.13 3.56
C ALA A 332 5.62 10.10 3.79
N GLN A 333 4.96 9.05 3.30
CA GLN A 333 3.53 8.85 3.47
C GLN A 333 3.22 7.40 3.86
N HIS A 334 2.13 7.18 4.59
CA HIS A 334 1.64 5.85 4.97
C HIS A 334 0.12 5.83 5.08
N PRO A 335 -0.57 5.06 4.22
CA PRO A 335 -2.02 4.90 4.28
C PRO A 335 -2.42 3.99 5.44
N LEU A 336 -3.52 4.32 6.09
CA LEU A 336 -4.10 3.61 7.23
C LEU A 336 -5.49 3.09 6.87
N ALA A 337 -5.64 1.78 6.76
CA ALA A 337 -6.88 1.14 6.34
C ALA A 337 -7.87 0.89 7.49
N ALA A 338 -7.38 0.55 8.69
CA ALA A 338 -8.25 0.14 9.80
C ALA A 338 -9.39 1.11 10.13
N PRO A 339 -9.16 2.44 10.26
CA PRO A 339 -10.24 3.37 10.57
C PRO A 339 -11.20 3.59 9.39
N ILE A 340 -10.79 3.21 8.17
CA ILE A 340 -11.62 3.30 6.96
C ILE A 340 -12.45 2.01 6.76
N ALA A 341 -11.95 0.86 7.17
CA ALA A 341 -12.68 -0.42 7.07
C ALA A 341 -13.97 -0.44 7.90
N SER A 342 -14.01 0.29 9.00
CA SER A 342 -15.16 0.35 9.92
C SER A 342 -16.04 1.57 9.61
N GLU A 343 -17.34 1.35 9.38
CA GLU A 343 -18.32 2.42 9.14
C GLU A 343 -18.37 3.42 10.30
N ARG A 344 -18.40 2.91 11.55
CA ARG A 344 -18.36 3.74 12.77
C ARG A 344 -17.16 4.69 12.76
N HIS A 345 -15.97 4.18 12.46
CA HIS A 345 -14.74 4.99 12.49
C HIS A 345 -14.66 5.94 11.30
N ARG A 346 -15.18 5.55 10.11
CA ARG A 346 -15.34 6.50 8.99
C ARG A 346 -16.16 7.71 9.36
N ALA A 347 -17.33 7.49 10.02
CA ALA A 347 -18.19 8.59 10.46
C ALA A 347 -17.51 9.50 11.50
N ILE A 348 -16.70 8.93 12.41
CA ILE A 348 -15.93 9.71 13.39
C ILE A 348 -14.84 10.54 12.68
N LEU A 349 -14.11 9.93 11.74
CA LEU A 349 -13.11 10.63 10.94
C LEU A 349 -13.72 11.75 10.09
N ALA A 350 -14.87 11.50 9.44
CA ALA A 350 -15.55 12.50 8.64
C ALA A 350 -15.84 13.76 9.47
N ARG A 351 -16.38 13.60 10.69
CA ARG A 351 -16.59 14.74 11.60
C ARG A 351 -15.29 15.44 11.98
N ARG A 352 -14.23 14.68 12.28
CA ARG A 352 -12.95 15.27 12.71
C ARG A 352 -12.27 16.06 11.61
N PHE A 353 -12.45 15.64 10.36
CA PHE A 353 -11.87 16.28 9.18
C PHE A 353 -12.82 17.29 8.49
N HIS A 354 -14.00 17.57 9.07
CA HIS A 354 -15.04 18.42 8.46
C HIS A 354 -15.44 17.93 7.04
N ALA A 355 -15.63 16.62 6.90
CA ALA A 355 -15.98 15.91 5.70
C ALA A 355 -17.34 15.19 5.84
N GLU A 356 -18.27 15.76 6.65
CA GLU A 356 -19.60 15.20 6.83
C GLU A 356 -20.38 15.19 5.52
N GLY A 357 -21.04 14.09 5.23
CA GLY A 357 -21.77 13.88 3.97
C GLY A 357 -20.92 13.33 2.83
N GLU A 358 -19.60 13.30 2.98
CA GLU A 358 -18.68 12.67 2.03
C GLU A 358 -18.39 11.21 2.42
N GLU A 359 -17.87 10.43 1.47
CA GLU A 359 -17.40 9.07 1.73
C GLU A 359 -15.89 9.03 1.96
N PRO A 360 -15.40 8.82 3.21
CA PRO A 360 -13.98 8.65 3.47
C PRO A 360 -13.41 7.44 2.74
N LEU A 361 -12.35 7.67 1.96
CA LEU A 361 -11.67 6.66 1.15
C LEU A 361 -10.41 6.12 1.82
N LEU A 362 -9.56 7.04 2.32
CA LEU A 362 -8.26 6.69 2.85
C LEU A 362 -7.74 7.77 3.79
N LEU A 363 -7.30 7.35 4.97
CA LEU A 363 -6.52 8.18 5.88
C LEU A 363 -5.03 7.97 5.59
N VAL A 364 -4.29 9.07 5.40
CA VAL A 364 -2.86 9.04 5.10
C VAL A 364 -2.11 9.91 6.11
N ARG A 365 -1.11 9.35 6.77
CA ARG A 365 -0.18 10.13 7.59
C ARG A 365 1.03 10.57 6.76
N LEU A 366 1.53 11.77 7.03
CA LEU A 366 2.60 12.45 6.30
C LEU A 366 3.68 12.95 7.25
N GLY A 367 4.91 12.98 6.78
CA GLY A 367 6.04 13.48 7.56
C GLY A 367 7.37 13.24 6.87
N HIS A 368 8.45 13.36 7.64
CA HIS A 368 9.81 13.13 7.15
C HIS A 368 10.42 11.92 7.85
N ALA A 369 10.94 10.99 7.06
CA ALA A 369 11.66 9.81 7.53
C ALA A 369 12.50 9.21 6.39
N LYS A 370 13.51 8.41 6.75
CA LYS A 370 14.30 7.67 5.76
C LYS A 370 13.40 6.72 4.97
N SER A 371 13.51 6.76 3.65
CA SER A 371 12.76 5.87 2.76
C SER A 371 13.10 4.40 3.08
N PRO A 372 12.09 3.52 3.19
CA PRO A 372 12.31 2.11 3.40
C PRO A 372 12.70 1.41 2.09
N SER A 373 13.20 0.18 2.19
CA SER A 373 13.51 -0.68 1.04
C SER A 373 12.29 -0.92 0.13
N PRO A 374 12.45 -1.21 -1.15
CA PRO A 374 11.34 -1.61 -2.03
C PRO A 374 10.59 -2.84 -1.48
N THR A 375 9.28 -2.88 -1.68
CA THR A 375 8.48 -4.09 -1.42
C THR A 375 8.51 -5.03 -2.63
N PRO A 376 8.34 -6.35 -2.44
CA PRO A 376 8.26 -7.29 -3.54
C PRO A 376 7.09 -6.95 -4.48
N ARG A 377 7.24 -7.30 -5.74
CA ARG A 377 6.20 -7.21 -6.76
C ARG A 377 6.17 -8.48 -7.59
N ARG A 378 4.97 -8.87 -7.99
CA ARG A 378 4.77 -9.96 -8.96
C ARG A 378 5.27 -9.49 -10.32
N GLY A 379 6.02 -10.36 -11.02
CA GLY A 379 6.52 -10.04 -12.35
C GLY A 379 5.39 -9.87 -13.37
N VAL A 380 5.62 -9.05 -14.40
CA VAL A 380 4.65 -8.75 -15.46
C VAL A 380 4.05 -10.03 -16.07
N ALA A 381 4.87 -11.05 -16.32
CA ALA A 381 4.43 -12.32 -16.90
C ALA A 381 3.42 -13.10 -16.01
N LEU A 382 3.43 -12.87 -14.70
CA LEU A 382 2.51 -13.51 -13.75
C LEU A 382 1.15 -12.82 -13.63
N VAL A 383 1.04 -11.60 -14.13
CA VAL A 383 -0.16 -10.76 -13.96
C VAL A 383 -0.78 -10.33 -15.29
N SER A 384 -0.14 -10.64 -16.43
CA SER A 384 -0.65 -10.24 -17.74
C SER A 384 -0.81 -11.42 -18.70
N THR A 385 -1.84 -11.33 -19.54
CA THR A 385 -2.09 -12.22 -20.68
C THR A 385 -2.17 -11.39 -21.94
N TYR A 386 -1.62 -11.93 -23.03
CA TYR A 386 -1.59 -11.28 -24.34
C TYR A 386 -2.40 -12.12 -25.31
N ARG A 387 -3.43 -11.54 -25.92
CA ARG A 387 -4.16 -12.15 -27.01
C ARG A 387 -3.50 -11.71 -28.31
N THR A 388 -2.79 -12.63 -28.96
CA THR A 388 -2.40 -12.45 -30.37
C THR A 388 -3.57 -12.89 -31.22
N SER A 389 -4.15 -11.97 -32.00
CA SER A 389 -5.10 -12.29 -33.06
C SER A 389 -4.45 -13.13 -34.13
#